data_b9ff0d13c21317860e10f0d00c8992b7
#
_entry.id   b9ff0d13c21317860e10f0d00c8992b7
#
_cell.length_a   1.000
_cell.length_b   1.000
_cell.length_c   1.000
_cell.angle_alpha   90.00
_cell.angle_beta   90.00
_cell.angle_gamma   90.00
#
_symmetry.space_group_name_H-M   'P 1'
#
loop_
_entity.id
_entity.type
_entity.pdbx_description
1 polymer ?
#
loop_
_entity_poly.entity_id
_entity_poly.type
_entity_poly.pdbx_seq_one_letter_code
_entity_poly.pdbx_strand_id
1 'polypeptide(L)'
;MKFKSIQFSVAALAGAIVLSIVAALVLYAVYSGAKTQELVQQRTQEQFDTLIEQRLTALAQTQASQILRRLEAPLLIARGLAGTNAQIGLKNAAGNPRLQIEREELIALLKQSLIDNPLLLGGYIAWEPNALDHADARFVGTSVEGIDADNGRFQPWWYRNADGSLGLEKLADLSNAKLLSTGVRASEYYLCSQESKRACVIDPAPYKVGDKMIMLASFIEPILVDGQFQGIVGGDLSVNFIQDLLKTADSQLYDGAGELALIAKKNIAPYFLTI
;
A
#
# COMPACT_ATOMS: atom_id res chain seq x y z
N MET A 1 47.54 -87.63 15.09
CA MET A 1 47.26 -86.14 15.27
C MET A 1 48.55 -85.37 15.07
N LYS A 2 48.67 -84.62 13.99
CA LYS A 2 49.89 -83.79 13.74
C LYS A 2 49.85 -82.58 14.67
N PHE A 3 50.81 -82.50 15.56
CA PHE A 3 51.02 -81.27 16.38
C PHE A 3 51.35 -80.10 15.46
N LYS A 4 50.44 -79.19 15.30
CA LYS A 4 50.73 -77.93 14.69
C LYS A 4 51.72 -77.22 15.57
N SER A 5 52.84 -76.72 14.97
CA SER A 5 53.90 -76.00 15.67
C SER A 5 53.30 -74.89 16.50
N ILE A 6 53.70 -74.72 17.76
CA ILE A 6 53.28 -73.69 18.68
C ILE A 6 53.46 -72.29 18.01
N GLN A 7 54.52 -72.15 17.22
CA GLN A 7 54.77 -70.93 16.45
C GLN A 7 53.66 -70.62 15.43
N PHE A 8 53.09 -71.61 14.79
CA PHE A 8 51.98 -71.43 13.84
C PHE A 8 50.69 -71.00 14.58
N SER A 9 50.44 -71.56 15.75
CA SER A 9 49.26 -71.21 16.55
C SER A 9 49.36 -69.82 17.09
N VAL A 10 50.54 -69.38 17.54
CA VAL A 10 50.79 -67.99 18.04
C VAL A 10 50.70 -66.98 16.89
N ALA A 11 51.28 -67.29 15.73
CA ALA A 11 51.19 -66.48 14.57
C ALA A 11 49.74 -66.30 14.03
N ALA A 12 48.97 -67.40 14.03
CA ALA A 12 47.57 -67.40 13.63
C ALA A 12 46.70 -66.56 14.62
N LEU A 13 46.97 -66.71 15.92
CA LEU A 13 46.27 -65.93 16.95
C LEU A 13 46.60 -64.45 16.84
N ALA A 14 47.85 -64.10 16.68
CA ALA A 14 48.27 -62.70 16.49
C ALA A 14 47.69 -62.10 15.20
N GLY A 15 47.67 -62.87 14.12
CA GLY A 15 47.03 -62.42 12.83
C GLY A 15 45.53 -62.24 12.98
N ALA A 16 44.85 -63.11 13.74
CA ALA A 16 43.42 -62.99 13.97
C ALA A 16 43.09 -61.74 14.83
N ILE A 17 43.92 -61.41 15.82
CA ILE A 17 43.75 -60.22 16.65
C ILE A 17 43.96 -58.96 15.80
N VAL A 18 45.01 -58.92 15.00
CA VAL A 18 45.25 -57.74 14.13
C VAL A 18 44.11 -57.55 13.11
N LEU A 19 43.65 -58.65 12.48
CA LEU A 19 42.51 -58.59 11.56
C LEU A 19 41.20 -58.12 12.24
N SER A 20 40.93 -58.57 13.47
CA SER A 20 39.76 -58.11 14.21
C SER A 20 39.83 -56.64 14.60
N ILE A 21 41.00 -56.13 14.96
CA ILE A 21 41.22 -54.72 15.27
C ILE A 21 41.04 -53.88 14.00
N VAL A 22 41.64 -54.29 12.89
CA VAL A 22 41.47 -53.58 11.61
C VAL A 22 40.02 -53.58 11.17
N ALA A 23 39.33 -54.72 11.25
CA ALA A 23 37.91 -54.79 10.93
C ALA A 23 37.06 -53.88 11.81
N ALA A 24 37.32 -53.88 13.13
CA ALA A 24 36.65 -52.93 14.05
C ALA A 24 36.90 -51.46 13.74
N LEU A 25 38.11 -51.12 13.39
CA LEU A 25 38.47 -49.71 12.98
C LEU A 25 37.80 -49.34 11.67
N VAL A 26 37.74 -50.23 10.69
CA VAL A 26 37.04 -49.96 9.42
C VAL A 26 35.54 -49.78 9.64
N LEU A 27 34.93 -50.68 10.42
CA LEU A 27 33.50 -50.55 10.76
C LEU A 27 33.20 -49.27 11.51
N TYR A 28 34.06 -48.89 12.47
CA TYR A 28 33.92 -47.65 13.20
C TYR A 28 34.08 -46.42 12.26
N ALA A 29 35.05 -46.45 11.35
CA ALA A 29 35.26 -45.36 10.40
C ALA A 29 34.06 -45.21 9.44
N VAL A 30 33.53 -46.28 8.93
CA VAL A 30 32.32 -46.30 8.07
C VAL A 30 31.10 -45.78 8.85
N TYR A 31 30.87 -46.29 10.05
CA TYR A 31 29.76 -45.84 10.90
C TYR A 31 29.86 -44.37 11.29
N SER A 32 31.04 -43.96 11.72
CA SER A 32 31.31 -42.53 12.09
C SER A 32 31.20 -41.60 10.88
N GLY A 33 31.70 -42.04 9.72
CA GLY A 33 31.57 -41.30 8.47
C GLY A 33 30.12 -41.11 8.03
N ALA A 34 29.32 -42.18 8.07
CA ALA A 34 27.91 -42.10 7.73
C ALA A 34 27.14 -41.19 8.66
N LYS A 35 27.39 -41.27 9.97
CA LYS A 35 26.75 -40.40 10.97
C LYS A 35 27.16 -38.96 10.87
N THR A 36 28.41 -38.71 10.54
CA THR A 36 28.92 -37.33 10.29
C THR A 36 28.30 -36.75 9.04
N GLN A 37 28.15 -37.53 7.98
CA GLN A 37 27.52 -37.10 6.74
C GLN A 37 26.03 -36.74 6.95
N GLU A 38 25.30 -37.57 7.70
CA GLU A 38 23.91 -37.32 8.06
C GLU A 38 23.77 -35.99 8.86
N LEU A 39 24.61 -35.80 9.87
CA LEU A 39 24.65 -34.57 10.66
C LEU A 39 25.00 -33.31 9.84
N VAL A 40 25.96 -33.44 8.93
CA VAL A 40 26.34 -32.33 8.02
C VAL A 40 25.20 -32.00 7.08
N GLN A 41 24.52 -33.02 6.50
CA GLN A 41 23.38 -32.80 5.64
C GLN A 41 22.23 -32.11 6.39
N GLN A 42 21.88 -32.57 7.59
CA GLN A 42 20.82 -31.96 8.39
C GLN A 42 21.15 -30.49 8.73
N ARG A 43 22.35 -30.21 9.23
CA ARG A 43 22.77 -28.84 9.55
C ARG A 43 22.83 -27.93 8.32
N THR A 44 23.30 -28.47 7.20
CA THR A 44 23.35 -27.71 5.96
C THR A 44 21.94 -27.39 5.48
N GLN A 45 21.01 -28.37 5.54
CA GLN A 45 19.61 -28.15 5.19
C GLN A 45 18.96 -27.10 6.08
N GLU A 46 19.09 -27.20 7.40
CA GLU A 46 18.58 -26.21 8.36
C GLU A 46 19.14 -24.81 8.12
N GLN A 47 20.43 -24.70 7.79
CA GLN A 47 21.06 -23.42 7.47
C GLN A 47 20.54 -22.84 6.14
N PHE A 48 20.35 -23.68 5.12
CA PHE A 48 19.78 -23.27 3.85
C PHE A 48 18.33 -22.80 4.02
N ASP A 49 17.51 -23.55 4.73
CA ASP A 49 16.11 -23.20 4.98
C ASP A 49 16.00 -21.88 5.73
N THR A 50 16.81 -21.68 6.77
CA THR A 50 16.87 -20.42 7.51
C THR A 50 17.34 -19.26 6.63
N LEU A 51 18.34 -19.46 5.79
CA LEU A 51 18.86 -18.43 4.89
C LEU A 51 17.83 -18.05 3.82
N ILE A 52 17.13 -19.04 3.26
CA ILE A 52 16.06 -18.83 2.30
C ILE A 52 14.93 -18.03 2.94
N GLU A 53 14.48 -18.42 4.14
CA GLU A 53 13.43 -17.71 4.87
C GLU A 53 13.80 -16.25 5.18
N GLN A 54 15.02 -16.00 5.64
CA GLN A 54 15.52 -14.65 5.88
C GLN A 54 15.57 -13.82 4.61
N ARG A 55 16.02 -14.41 3.50
CA ARG A 55 16.09 -13.75 2.20
C ARG A 55 14.70 -13.43 1.65
N LEU A 56 13.77 -14.37 1.77
CA LEU A 56 12.35 -14.18 1.41
C LEU A 56 11.72 -13.04 2.18
N THR A 57 11.90 -13.07 3.50
CA THR A 57 11.37 -12.04 4.39
C THR A 57 11.95 -10.66 4.05
N ALA A 58 13.25 -10.55 3.83
CA ALA A 58 13.89 -9.29 3.46
C ALA A 58 13.41 -8.75 2.10
N LEU A 59 13.24 -9.63 1.10
CA LEU A 59 12.70 -9.25 -0.21
C LEU A 59 11.24 -8.80 -0.08
N ALA A 60 10.41 -9.56 0.63
CA ALA A 60 9.02 -9.21 0.87
C ALA A 60 8.90 -7.85 1.58
N GLN A 61 9.68 -7.59 2.62
CA GLN A 61 9.73 -6.30 3.32
C GLN A 61 10.17 -5.15 2.42
N THR A 62 11.13 -5.40 1.53
CA THR A 62 11.59 -4.39 0.56
C THR A 62 10.47 -4.03 -0.42
N GLN A 63 9.80 -5.02 -1.00
CA GLN A 63 8.67 -4.81 -1.92
C GLN A 63 7.49 -4.15 -1.19
N ALA A 64 7.18 -4.62 0.02
CA ALA A 64 6.18 -4.00 0.89
C ALA A 64 6.42 -2.50 1.08
N SER A 65 7.65 -2.13 1.43
CA SER A 65 8.02 -0.73 1.65
C SER A 65 7.95 0.11 0.38
N GLN A 66 8.25 -0.47 -0.79
CA GLN A 66 8.12 0.23 -2.07
C GLN A 66 6.65 0.46 -2.45
N ILE A 67 5.80 -0.56 -2.28
CA ILE A 67 4.36 -0.48 -2.52
C ILE A 67 3.75 0.57 -1.59
N LEU A 68 4.06 0.49 -0.29
CA LEU A 68 3.56 1.43 0.71
C LEU A 68 3.87 2.89 0.34
N ARG A 69 5.13 3.21 -0.02
CA ARG A 69 5.51 4.56 -0.45
C ARG A 69 4.69 5.07 -1.64
N ARG A 70 4.34 4.19 -2.58
CA ARG A 70 3.52 4.57 -3.74
C ARG A 70 2.05 4.78 -3.38
N LEU A 71 1.54 4.02 -2.41
CA LEU A 71 0.17 4.16 -1.89
C LEU A 71 0.04 5.36 -0.94
N GLU A 72 1.12 5.77 -0.27
CA GLU A 72 1.13 6.96 0.59
C GLU A 72 1.19 8.27 -0.21
N ALA A 73 1.71 8.25 -1.44
CA ALA A 73 1.87 9.45 -2.24
C ALA A 73 0.57 10.27 -2.42
N PRO A 74 -0.60 9.67 -2.74
CA PRO A 74 -1.86 10.41 -2.83
C PRO A 74 -2.23 11.13 -1.52
N LEU A 75 -2.01 10.49 -0.39
CA LEU A 75 -2.30 11.08 0.93
C LEU A 75 -1.37 12.25 1.25
N LEU A 76 -0.09 12.15 0.89
CA LEU A 76 0.87 13.25 1.07
C LEU A 76 0.49 14.46 0.21
N ILE A 77 0.06 14.23 -1.03
CA ILE A 77 -0.42 15.29 -1.93
C ILE A 77 -1.70 15.93 -1.35
N ALA A 78 -2.67 15.11 -0.96
CA ALA A 78 -3.90 15.58 -0.34
C ALA A 78 -3.61 16.42 0.93
N ARG A 79 -2.67 15.99 1.76
CA ARG A 79 -2.23 16.71 2.97
C ARG A 79 -1.62 18.08 2.65
N GLY A 80 -0.74 18.13 1.66
CA GLY A 80 -0.14 19.39 1.20
C GLY A 80 -1.21 20.37 0.72
N LEU A 81 -2.13 19.91 -0.12
CA LEU A 81 -3.22 20.73 -0.62
C LEU A 81 -4.22 21.12 0.49
N ALA A 82 -4.54 20.21 1.43
CA ALA A 82 -5.43 20.49 2.55
C ALA A 82 -4.81 21.58 3.46
N GLY A 83 -3.50 21.50 3.72
CA GLY A 83 -2.77 22.54 4.46
C GLY A 83 -2.80 23.89 3.77
N THR A 84 -2.66 23.93 2.45
CA THR A 84 -2.78 25.17 1.65
C THR A 84 -4.22 25.71 1.73
N ASN A 85 -5.22 24.84 1.55
CA ASN A 85 -6.64 25.24 1.64
C ASN A 85 -6.98 25.78 3.05
N ALA A 86 -6.44 25.19 4.11
CA ALA A 86 -6.65 25.67 5.47
C ALA A 86 -6.20 27.13 5.67
N GLN A 87 -5.17 27.62 4.94
CA GLN A 87 -4.74 29.02 5.01
C GLN A 87 -5.80 30.00 4.48
N ILE A 88 -6.74 29.55 3.64
CA ILE A 88 -7.84 30.37 3.14
C ILE A 88 -8.82 30.67 4.30
N GLY A 89 -9.16 29.63 5.08
CA GLY A 89 -10.06 29.78 6.25
C GLY A 89 -9.41 30.47 7.45
N LEU A 90 -8.09 30.34 7.60
CA LEU A 90 -7.34 30.97 8.69
C LEU A 90 -7.21 32.49 8.48
N LYS A 91 -7.40 33.24 9.56
CA LYS A 91 -7.27 34.73 9.52
C LYS A 91 -5.94 35.18 10.10
N ASN A 92 -5.42 36.27 9.56
CA ASN A 92 -4.29 36.99 10.12
C ASN A 92 -4.75 37.94 11.26
N ALA A 93 -3.82 38.64 11.90
CA ALA A 93 -4.12 39.55 13.00
C ALA A 93 -5.08 40.75 12.62
N ALA A 94 -5.18 41.04 11.31
CA ALA A 94 -6.11 42.06 10.80
C ALA A 94 -7.50 41.48 10.41
N GLY A 95 -7.73 40.17 10.62
CA GLY A 95 -8.97 39.50 10.29
C GLY A 95 -9.13 39.07 8.82
N ASN A 96 -8.11 39.29 7.99
CA ASN A 96 -8.13 38.87 6.59
C ASN A 96 -7.67 37.41 6.44
N PRO A 97 -8.15 36.65 5.42
CA PRO A 97 -7.60 35.36 5.10
C PRO A 97 -6.08 35.39 4.96
N ARG A 98 -5.39 34.36 5.44
CA ARG A 98 -3.93 34.23 5.27
C ARG A 98 -3.53 33.99 3.83
N LEU A 99 -4.40 33.30 3.09
CA LEU A 99 -4.29 33.08 1.65
C LEU A 99 -5.58 33.58 0.98
N GLN A 100 -5.45 34.41 -0.02
CA GLN A 100 -6.54 34.78 -0.92
C GLN A 100 -6.29 34.13 -2.27
N ILE A 101 -7.26 33.35 -2.74
CA ILE A 101 -7.21 32.65 -4.00
C ILE A 101 -8.63 32.48 -4.52
N GLU A 102 -8.82 32.70 -5.80
CA GLU A 102 -10.13 32.56 -6.45
C GLU A 102 -10.44 31.07 -6.72
N ARG A 103 -11.73 30.74 -6.90
CA ARG A 103 -12.18 29.36 -7.14
C ARG A 103 -11.54 28.75 -8.39
N GLU A 104 -11.42 29.52 -9.47
CA GLU A 104 -10.79 29.09 -10.72
C GLU A 104 -9.29 28.78 -10.53
N GLU A 105 -8.61 29.54 -9.70
CA GLU A 105 -7.20 29.31 -9.37
C GLU A 105 -7.01 28.03 -8.55
N LEU A 106 -7.93 27.75 -7.60
CA LEU A 106 -7.94 26.48 -6.86
C LEU A 106 -8.19 25.29 -7.79
N ILE A 107 -9.13 25.41 -8.74
CA ILE A 107 -9.40 24.41 -9.76
C ILE A 107 -8.15 24.16 -10.62
N ALA A 108 -7.45 25.23 -11.01
CA ALA A 108 -6.23 25.15 -11.79
C ALA A 108 -5.06 24.51 -10.99
N LEU A 109 -4.91 24.86 -9.71
CA LEU A 109 -3.94 24.24 -8.81
C LEU A 109 -4.17 22.75 -8.64
N LEU A 110 -5.43 22.33 -8.45
CA LEU A 110 -5.81 20.92 -8.36
C LEU A 110 -5.48 20.19 -9.66
N LYS A 111 -5.79 20.81 -10.82
CA LYS A 111 -5.41 20.26 -12.14
C LYS A 111 -3.90 20.06 -12.26
N GLN A 112 -3.12 21.06 -11.88
CA GLN A 112 -1.66 20.98 -11.95
C GLN A 112 -1.13 19.86 -11.07
N SER A 113 -1.68 19.71 -9.85
CA SER A 113 -1.34 18.57 -8.98
C SER A 113 -1.55 17.22 -9.66
N LEU A 114 -2.63 17.07 -10.43
CA LEU A 114 -2.91 15.82 -11.14
C LEU A 114 -1.97 15.62 -12.35
N ILE A 115 -1.58 16.70 -13.04
CA ILE A 115 -0.58 16.66 -14.11
C ILE A 115 0.78 16.23 -13.59
N ASP A 116 1.23 16.80 -12.48
CA ASP A 116 2.52 16.53 -11.87
C ASP A 116 2.59 15.13 -11.23
N ASN A 117 1.44 14.51 -10.99
CA ASN A 117 1.34 13.19 -10.37
C ASN A 117 0.55 12.21 -11.26
N PRO A 118 1.17 11.66 -12.32
CA PRO A 118 0.50 10.81 -13.30
C PRO A 118 -0.03 9.49 -12.75
N LEU A 119 0.36 9.10 -11.53
CA LEU A 119 -0.15 7.93 -10.84
C LEU A 119 -1.59 8.12 -10.33
N LEU A 120 -2.00 9.37 -10.08
CA LEU A 120 -3.36 9.68 -9.65
C LEU A 120 -4.34 9.50 -10.81
N LEU A 121 -5.41 8.77 -10.55
CA LEU A 121 -6.56 8.71 -11.43
C LEU A 121 -7.39 9.98 -11.32
N GLY A 122 -7.55 10.53 -10.10
CA GLY A 122 -8.32 11.72 -9.82
C GLY A 122 -7.79 12.50 -8.62
N GLY A 123 -8.22 13.75 -8.53
CA GLY A 123 -7.98 14.61 -7.38
C GLY A 123 -9.16 15.57 -7.20
N TYR A 124 -9.52 15.83 -5.97
CA TYR A 124 -10.68 16.65 -5.65
C TYR A 124 -10.49 17.50 -4.41
N ILE A 125 -11.26 18.58 -4.36
CA ILE A 125 -11.43 19.45 -3.20
C ILE A 125 -12.95 19.60 -2.99
N ALA A 126 -13.41 19.52 -1.75
CA ALA A 126 -14.79 19.86 -1.43
C ALA A 126 -14.81 20.65 -0.13
N TRP A 127 -15.40 21.82 -0.17
CA TRP A 127 -15.60 22.66 1.02
C TRP A 127 -16.99 22.47 1.59
N GLU A 128 -17.14 22.71 2.90
CA GLU A 128 -18.46 22.86 3.52
C GLU A 128 -19.23 24.02 2.91
N PRO A 129 -20.57 24.02 2.93
CA PRO A 129 -21.36 25.11 2.38
C PRO A 129 -20.92 26.47 2.91
N ASN A 130 -20.66 27.41 2.01
CA ASN A 130 -20.18 28.77 2.29
C ASN A 130 -18.86 28.89 3.07
N ALA A 131 -18.12 27.80 3.25
CA ALA A 131 -16.91 27.81 4.08
C ALA A 131 -15.67 28.32 3.35
N LEU A 132 -15.62 28.24 2.02
CA LEU A 132 -14.46 28.69 1.23
C LEU A 132 -14.34 30.23 1.26
N ASP A 133 -15.39 30.93 0.80
CA ASP A 133 -15.37 32.37 0.51
C ASP A 133 -16.68 33.10 0.85
N HIS A 134 -17.63 32.38 1.46
CA HIS A 134 -18.99 32.87 1.76
C HIS A 134 -19.81 33.30 0.52
N ALA A 135 -19.42 32.79 -0.68
CA ALA A 135 -19.98 33.26 -1.94
C ALA A 135 -20.77 32.19 -2.71
N ASP A 136 -21.12 31.04 -2.11
CA ASP A 136 -21.83 29.97 -2.78
C ASP A 136 -23.08 30.45 -3.52
N ALA A 137 -23.86 31.35 -2.90
CA ALA A 137 -25.08 31.90 -3.51
C ALA A 137 -24.82 32.59 -4.87
N ARG A 138 -23.62 33.06 -5.16
CA ARG A 138 -23.23 33.71 -6.43
C ARG A 138 -23.07 32.69 -7.57
N PHE A 139 -22.88 31.42 -7.23
CA PHE A 139 -22.64 30.33 -8.16
C PHE A 139 -23.86 29.44 -8.40
N VAL A 140 -24.96 29.69 -7.69
CA VAL A 140 -26.25 28.97 -7.92
C VAL A 140 -26.74 29.26 -9.33
N GLY A 141 -27.08 28.22 -10.08
CA GLY A 141 -27.56 28.31 -11.47
C GLY A 141 -26.47 28.63 -12.49
N THR A 142 -25.19 28.68 -12.09
CA THR A 142 -24.07 28.87 -13.01
C THR A 142 -23.65 27.55 -13.67
N SER A 143 -23.00 27.63 -14.83
CA SER A 143 -22.43 26.48 -15.54
C SER A 143 -20.92 26.30 -15.27
N VAL A 144 -20.43 26.80 -14.14
CA VAL A 144 -19.01 26.66 -13.79
C VAL A 144 -18.73 25.22 -13.38
N GLU A 145 -17.85 24.54 -14.14
CA GLU A 145 -17.49 23.16 -13.85
C GLU A 145 -16.80 23.03 -12.49
N GLY A 146 -17.09 21.92 -11.79
CA GLY A 146 -16.56 21.67 -10.43
C GLY A 146 -17.33 22.37 -9.32
N ILE A 147 -18.35 23.17 -9.65
CA ILE A 147 -19.25 23.83 -8.69
C ILE A 147 -20.64 23.21 -8.80
N ASP A 148 -21.30 23.00 -7.68
CA ASP A 148 -22.67 22.48 -7.69
C ASP A 148 -23.65 23.60 -8.05
N ALA A 149 -24.27 23.52 -9.23
CA ALA A 149 -25.21 24.51 -9.72
C ALA A 149 -26.47 24.64 -8.86
N ASP A 150 -26.83 23.61 -8.09
CA ASP A 150 -28.04 23.64 -7.25
C ASP A 150 -27.87 24.52 -6.00
N ASN A 151 -26.66 24.54 -5.45
CA ASN A 151 -26.38 25.21 -4.16
C ASN A 151 -25.12 26.09 -4.18
N GLY A 152 -24.35 26.12 -5.27
CA GLY A 152 -23.14 26.90 -5.43
C GLY A 152 -21.91 26.36 -4.68
N ARG A 153 -22.01 25.18 -4.10
CA ARG A 153 -20.93 24.59 -3.29
C ARG A 153 -19.70 24.26 -4.14
N PHE A 154 -18.52 24.59 -3.63
CA PHE A 154 -17.24 24.31 -4.29
C PHE A 154 -16.84 22.85 -4.04
N GLN A 155 -16.87 22.02 -5.10
CA GLN A 155 -16.57 20.59 -5.01
C GLN A 155 -15.99 20.00 -6.31
N PRO A 156 -14.91 20.64 -6.89
CA PRO A 156 -14.30 20.19 -8.14
C PRO A 156 -13.63 18.85 -7.97
N TRP A 157 -13.74 18.02 -9.00
CA TRP A 157 -13.08 16.75 -9.17
C TRP A 157 -12.46 16.65 -10.55
N TRP A 158 -11.14 16.72 -10.63
CA TRP A 158 -10.39 16.41 -11.83
C TRP A 158 -10.13 14.91 -11.89
N TYR A 159 -10.31 14.30 -13.04
CA TYR A 159 -10.03 12.90 -13.28
C TYR A 159 -9.32 12.68 -14.61
N ARG A 160 -8.64 11.54 -14.75
CA ARG A 160 -7.93 11.12 -15.94
C ARG A 160 -8.75 10.10 -16.70
N ASN A 161 -9.06 10.41 -17.95
CA ASN A 161 -9.70 9.50 -18.89
C ASN A 161 -8.75 8.39 -19.34
N ALA A 162 -9.30 7.36 -19.97
CA ALA A 162 -8.52 6.22 -20.47
C ALA A 162 -7.50 6.60 -21.57
N ASP A 163 -7.74 7.71 -22.29
CA ASP A 163 -6.83 8.26 -23.29
C ASP A 163 -5.76 9.20 -22.69
N GLY A 164 -5.78 9.39 -21.36
CA GLY A 164 -4.87 10.28 -20.63
C GLY A 164 -5.33 11.74 -20.56
N SER A 165 -6.38 12.14 -21.27
CA SER A 165 -6.97 13.48 -21.14
C SER A 165 -7.56 13.71 -19.75
N LEU A 166 -7.67 14.96 -19.32
CA LEU A 166 -8.27 15.31 -18.04
C LEU A 166 -9.69 15.84 -18.24
N GLY A 167 -10.62 15.31 -17.44
CA GLY A 167 -11.98 15.80 -17.31
C GLY A 167 -12.18 16.49 -15.96
N LEU A 168 -13.07 17.46 -15.91
CA LEU A 168 -13.49 18.15 -14.70
C LEU A 168 -15.00 17.97 -14.51
N GLU A 169 -15.39 17.50 -13.34
CA GLU A 169 -16.79 17.42 -12.93
C GLU A 169 -16.92 17.91 -11.48
N LYS A 170 -18.13 18.07 -11.01
CA LYS A 170 -18.38 18.21 -9.58
C LYS A 170 -18.45 16.82 -8.93
N LEU A 171 -18.02 16.71 -7.67
CA LEU A 171 -18.30 15.51 -6.89
C LEU A 171 -19.82 15.26 -6.79
N ALA A 172 -20.19 13.99 -6.64
CA ALA A 172 -21.59 13.62 -6.40
C ALA A 172 -22.10 14.15 -5.04
N ASP A 173 -23.35 13.82 -4.70
CA ASP A 173 -23.93 14.15 -3.39
C ASP A 173 -23.02 13.66 -2.26
N LEU A 174 -22.44 14.62 -1.51
CA LEU A 174 -21.47 14.37 -0.43
C LEU A 174 -22.10 13.76 0.83
N SER A 175 -23.43 13.76 0.94
CA SER A 175 -24.18 13.20 2.08
C SER A 175 -24.70 11.78 1.86
N ASN A 176 -24.47 11.19 0.69
CA ASN A 176 -25.02 9.90 0.31
C ASN A 176 -24.39 8.74 1.09
N ALA A 177 -25.08 8.27 2.14
CA ALA A 177 -24.66 7.15 2.97
C ALA A 177 -25.13 5.77 2.46
N LYS A 178 -25.73 5.68 1.25
CA LYS A 178 -26.15 4.41 0.67
C LYS A 178 -24.94 3.51 0.41
N LEU A 179 -25.04 2.25 0.79
CA LEU A 179 -23.99 1.27 0.56
C LEU A 179 -23.89 0.89 -0.91
N LEU A 180 -22.68 0.91 -1.43
CA LEU A 180 -22.29 0.34 -2.72
C LEU A 180 -22.18 -1.19 -2.62
N SER A 181 -21.97 -1.86 -3.74
CA SER A 181 -21.84 -3.32 -3.80
C SER A 181 -20.67 -3.88 -2.97
N THR A 182 -19.69 -3.06 -2.66
CA THR A 182 -18.53 -3.40 -1.82
C THR A 182 -18.76 -3.19 -0.32
N GLY A 183 -19.94 -2.67 0.07
CA GLY A 183 -20.24 -2.32 1.45
C GLY A 183 -19.69 -0.96 1.90
N VAL A 184 -19.03 -0.21 1.02
CA VAL A 184 -18.60 1.17 1.24
C VAL A 184 -19.77 2.12 1.01
N ARG A 185 -19.93 3.18 1.82
CA ARG A 185 -20.94 4.22 1.56
C ARG A 185 -20.59 4.99 0.27
N ALA A 186 -21.58 5.39 -0.50
CA ALA A 186 -21.36 6.09 -1.78
C ALA A 186 -20.50 7.34 -1.63
N SER A 187 -20.65 8.08 -0.53
CA SER A 187 -19.86 9.28 -0.22
C SER A 187 -18.91 9.06 0.97
N GLU A 188 -18.41 7.85 1.16
CA GLU A 188 -17.45 7.51 2.24
C GLU A 188 -16.21 8.40 2.18
N TYR A 189 -15.73 8.77 0.98
CA TYR A 189 -14.62 9.68 0.75
C TYR A 189 -14.80 11.05 1.40
N TYR A 190 -16.04 11.47 1.66
CA TYR A 190 -16.36 12.69 2.37
C TYR A 190 -16.74 12.42 3.84
N LEU A 191 -17.67 11.49 4.06
CA LEU A 191 -18.26 11.19 5.36
C LEU A 191 -17.22 10.72 6.40
N CYS A 192 -16.26 9.87 5.99
CA CYS A 192 -15.21 9.39 6.89
C CYS A 192 -14.43 10.55 7.53
N SER A 193 -13.95 11.49 6.72
CA SER A 193 -13.17 12.62 7.24
C SER A 193 -14.02 13.66 7.95
N GLN A 194 -15.29 13.84 7.55
CA GLN A 194 -16.24 14.71 8.25
C GLN A 194 -16.51 14.21 9.66
N GLU A 195 -16.77 12.92 9.82
CA GLU A 195 -17.10 12.27 11.10
C GLU A 195 -15.87 12.16 12.02
N SER A 196 -14.73 11.78 11.46
CA SER A 196 -13.51 11.50 12.24
C SER A 196 -12.61 12.73 12.45
N LYS A 197 -12.71 13.75 11.60
CA LYS A 197 -11.76 14.89 11.49
C LYS A 197 -10.31 14.45 11.28
N ARG A 198 -10.12 13.33 10.59
CA ARG A 198 -8.81 12.71 10.34
C ARG A 198 -8.69 12.30 8.87
N ALA A 199 -7.47 12.07 8.46
CA ALA A 199 -7.18 11.43 7.19
C ALA A 199 -7.89 10.08 7.09
N CYS A 200 -8.42 9.77 5.90
CA CYS A 200 -9.09 8.51 5.61
C CYS A 200 -8.51 7.88 4.35
N VAL A 201 -8.45 6.56 4.34
CA VAL A 201 -8.25 5.76 3.13
C VAL A 201 -9.48 4.90 2.96
N ILE A 202 -10.11 5.00 1.81
CA ILE A 202 -11.36 4.30 1.52
C ILE A 202 -11.05 3.09 0.68
N ASP A 203 -11.55 1.94 1.09
CA ASP A 203 -11.45 0.68 0.36
C ASP A 203 -11.98 0.83 -1.07
N PRO A 204 -11.45 0.05 -2.03
CA PRO A 204 -11.89 0.12 -3.40
C PRO A 204 -13.40 -0.04 -3.56
N ALA A 205 -14.00 0.91 -4.27
CA ALA A 205 -15.42 0.91 -4.58
C ALA A 205 -15.65 1.39 -6.03
N PRO A 206 -16.78 1.01 -6.66
CA PRO A 206 -17.10 1.40 -8.02
C PRO A 206 -17.63 2.84 -8.06
N TYR A 207 -16.93 3.71 -8.78
CA TYR A 207 -17.35 5.08 -9.03
C TYR A 207 -17.41 5.36 -10.53
N LYS A 208 -18.31 6.25 -10.96
CA LYS A 208 -18.38 6.71 -12.33
C LYS A 208 -17.28 7.74 -12.57
N VAL A 209 -16.40 7.46 -13.53
CA VAL A 209 -15.29 8.34 -13.96
C VAL A 209 -15.52 8.61 -15.45
N GLY A 210 -15.94 9.82 -15.80
CA GLY A 210 -16.46 10.10 -17.14
C GLY A 210 -17.62 9.16 -17.47
N ASP A 211 -17.51 8.41 -18.56
CA ASP A 211 -18.57 7.46 -18.99
C ASP A 211 -18.38 6.02 -18.48
N LYS A 212 -17.38 5.74 -17.65
CA LYS A 212 -17.03 4.39 -17.21
C LYS A 212 -17.16 4.22 -15.70
N MET A 213 -17.57 3.01 -15.28
CA MET A 213 -17.44 2.59 -13.88
C MET A 213 -16.04 2.07 -13.64
N ILE A 214 -15.33 2.66 -12.71
CA ILE A 214 -13.95 2.28 -12.35
C ILE A 214 -13.91 1.96 -10.86
N MET A 215 -13.23 0.87 -10.53
CA MET A 215 -12.88 0.55 -9.13
C MET A 215 -11.71 1.41 -8.72
N LEU A 216 -11.90 2.26 -7.73
CA LEU A 216 -10.86 3.15 -7.21
C LEU A 216 -10.85 3.15 -5.68
N ALA A 217 -9.67 3.40 -5.12
CA ALA A 217 -9.44 3.68 -3.71
C ALA A 217 -9.18 5.18 -3.55
N SER A 218 -9.77 5.77 -2.53
CA SER A 218 -9.64 7.21 -2.25
C SER A 218 -8.80 7.47 -1.01
N PHE A 219 -7.94 8.48 -1.09
CA PHE A 219 -7.02 8.93 -0.05
C PHE A 219 -7.36 10.38 0.31
N ILE A 220 -7.81 10.61 1.51
CA ILE A 220 -8.46 11.86 1.90
C ILE A 220 -7.78 12.49 3.10
N GLU A 221 -7.60 13.81 3.04
CA GLU A 221 -7.18 14.64 4.17
C GLU A 221 -8.26 15.71 4.44
N PRO A 222 -8.69 15.91 5.70
CA PRO A 222 -9.63 16.97 6.02
C PRO A 222 -8.98 18.35 5.94
N ILE A 223 -9.73 19.35 5.49
CA ILE A 223 -9.40 20.76 5.64
C ILE A 223 -9.87 21.16 7.04
N LEU A 224 -8.93 21.43 7.93
CA LEU A 224 -9.21 21.86 9.29
C LEU A 224 -8.78 23.31 9.50
N VAL A 225 -9.71 24.16 9.93
CA VAL A 225 -9.47 25.54 10.33
C VAL A 225 -9.77 25.65 11.82
N ASP A 226 -8.78 25.98 12.61
CA ASP A 226 -8.88 26.02 14.09
C ASP A 226 -9.50 24.73 14.69
N GLY A 227 -9.13 23.57 14.09
CA GLY A 227 -9.62 22.25 14.52
C GLY A 227 -11.06 21.94 14.09
N GLN A 228 -11.73 22.82 13.35
CA GLN A 228 -13.07 22.61 12.82
C GLN A 228 -12.99 22.10 11.38
N PHE A 229 -13.82 21.11 11.06
CA PHE A 229 -13.93 20.57 9.71
C PHE A 229 -14.54 21.61 8.77
N GLN A 230 -13.85 21.91 7.68
CA GLN A 230 -14.31 22.85 6.66
C GLN A 230 -14.40 22.21 5.28
N GLY A 231 -13.98 20.97 5.14
CA GLY A 231 -14.01 20.26 3.88
C GLY A 231 -12.95 19.18 3.79
N ILE A 232 -12.72 18.71 2.58
CA ILE A 232 -11.75 17.67 2.27
C ILE A 232 -10.90 18.00 1.05
N VAL A 233 -9.74 17.40 1.00
CA VAL A 233 -8.95 17.22 -0.22
C VAL A 233 -8.69 15.73 -0.38
N GLY A 234 -8.83 15.19 -1.58
CA GLY A 234 -8.57 13.77 -1.82
C GLY A 234 -7.90 13.51 -3.16
N GLY A 235 -7.32 12.31 -3.25
CA GLY A 235 -6.77 11.75 -4.47
C GLY A 235 -7.17 10.29 -4.63
N ASP A 236 -7.36 9.88 -5.87
CA ASP A 236 -7.85 8.55 -6.21
C ASP A 236 -6.77 7.73 -6.93
N LEU A 237 -6.67 6.45 -6.59
CA LEU A 237 -5.90 5.45 -7.34
C LEU A 237 -6.85 4.38 -7.91
N SER A 238 -6.62 3.98 -9.16
CA SER A 238 -7.36 2.85 -9.72
C SER A 238 -6.88 1.52 -9.14
N VAL A 239 -7.80 0.56 -9.00
CA VAL A 239 -7.44 -0.82 -8.60
C VAL A 239 -6.51 -1.45 -9.63
N ASN A 240 -6.67 -1.14 -10.92
CA ASN A 240 -5.77 -1.64 -11.96
C ASN A 240 -4.33 -1.19 -11.72
N PHE A 241 -4.11 0.07 -11.32
CA PHE A 241 -2.79 0.56 -10.94
C PHE A 241 -2.20 -0.22 -9.76
N ILE A 242 -3.02 -0.48 -8.73
CA ILE A 242 -2.58 -1.27 -7.56
C ILE A 242 -2.24 -2.71 -8.00
N GLN A 243 -3.05 -3.33 -8.86
CA GLN A 243 -2.78 -4.67 -9.39
C GLN A 243 -1.50 -4.73 -10.22
N ASP A 244 -1.25 -3.74 -11.08
CA ASP A 244 -0.03 -3.68 -11.88
C ASP A 244 1.22 -3.47 -11.02
N LEU A 245 1.08 -2.70 -9.94
CA LEU A 245 2.13 -2.53 -8.94
C LEU A 245 2.48 -3.85 -8.25
N LEU A 246 1.46 -4.63 -7.84
CA LEU A 246 1.65 -5.96 -7.23
C LEU A 246 2.26 -6.95 -8.23
N LYS A 247 1.77 -7.00 -9.47
CA LYS A 247 2.33 -7.86 -10.52
C LYS A 247 3.79 -7.54 -10.81
N THR A 248 4.14 -6.25 -10.84
CA THR A 248 5.53 -5.82 -11.06
C THR A 248 6.43 -6.28 -9.90
N ALA A 249 5.97 -6.14 -8.67
CA ALA A 249 6.69 -6.60 -7.51
C ALA A 249 6.82 -8.14 -7.48
N ASP A 250 5.75 -8.86 -7.84
CA ASP A 250 5.72 -10.32 -7.91
C ASP A 250 6.69 -10.88 -8.96
N SER A 251 6.74 -10.27 -10.14
CA SER A 251 7.70 -10.66 -11.20
C SER A 251 9.16 -10.55 -10.78
N GLN A 252 9.48 -9.77 -9.76
CA GLN A 252 10.82 -9.63 -9.19
C GLN A 252 11.11 -10.63 -8.07
N LEU A 253 10.10 -11.38 -7.63
CA LEU A 253 10.21 -12.43 -6.66
C LEU A 253 10.30 -13.79 -7.37
N TYR A 254 11.46 -14.46 -7.26
CA TYR A 254 11.68 -15.81 -7.79
C TYR A 254 11.25 -16.00 -9.25
N ASP A 255 11.59 -15.07 -10.13
CA ASP A 255 11.24 -15.10 -11.56
C ASP A 255 9.72 -15.23 -11.79
N GLY A 256 8.90 -14.65 -10.90
CA GLY A 256 7.44 -14.68 -10.99
C GLY A 256 6.79 -15.94 -10.39
N ALA A 257 7.54 -16.73 -9.62
CA ALA A 257 6.99 -17.89 -8.90
C ALA A 257 6.38 -17.52 -7.52
N GLY A 258 6.45 -16.25 -7.12
CA GLY A 258 5.82 -15.73 -5.92
C GLY A 258 4.34 -15.37 -6.14
N GLU A 259 3.62 -15.06 -5.08
CA GLU A 259 2.29 -14.45 -5.12
C GLU A 259 2.22 -13.37 -4.04
N LEU A 260 1.95 -12.13 -4.46
CA LEU A 260 1.77 -10.98 -3.57
C LEU A 260 0.31 -10.57 -3.52
N ALA A 261 -0.21 -10.39 -2.31
CA ALA A 261 -1.55 -9.87 -2.08
C ALA A 261 -1.49 -8.65 -1.16
N LEU A 262 -2.28 -7.62 -1.47
CA LEU A 262 -2.51 -6.48 -0.60
C LEU A 262 -3.78 -6.73 0.18
N ILE A 263 -3.68 -6.75 1.51
CA ILE A 263 -4.82 -6.99 2.40
C ILE A 263 -5.12 -5.70 3.16
N ALA A 264 -6.31 -5.11 2.91
CA ALA A 264 -6.81 -4.00 3.72
C ALA A 264 -7.35 -4.54 5.05
N LYS A 265 -6.87 -4.03 6.17
CA LYS A 265 -7.39 -4.40 7.50
C LYS A 265 -8.40 -3.34 7.94
N LYS A 266 -9.67 -3.72 7.99
CA LYS A 266 -10.76 -2.88 8.45
C LYS A 266 -10.53 -2.49 9.93
N ASN A 267 -10.55 -1.18 10.25
CA ASN A 267 -10.55 -0.61 11.60
C ASN A 267 -9.21 -0.52 12.37
N ILE A 268 -8.10 -0.20 11.74
CA ILE A 268 -6.93 0.26 12.49
C ILE A 268 -6.52 1.65 11.98
N ALA A 269 -6.77 2.67 12.77
CA ALA A 269 -6.08 3.95 12.67
C ALA A 269 -4.84 3.92 13.59
N PRO A 270 -3.66 4.38 13.14
CA PRO A 270 -3.26 4.81 11.81
C PRO A 270 -2.83 3.61 10.95
N TYR A 271 -3.12 3.71 9.69
CA TYR A 271 -2.96 2.69 8.65
C TYR A 271 -1.61 1.98 8.68
N PHE A 272 -1.61 0.71 9.10
CA PHE A 272 -0.54 -0.24 8.80
C PHE A 272 -1.06 -1.18 7.70
N LEU A 273 -0.57 -0.99 6.48
CA LEU A 273 -0.61 -2.02 5.47
C LEU A 273 0.32 -3.15 5.94
N THR A 274 -0.26 -4.31 6.21
CA THR A 274 0.51 -5.55 6.41
C THR A 274 0.50 -6.28 5.08
N ILE A 275 1.67 -6.54 4.52
CA ILE A 275 1.89 -7.38 3.34
C ILE A 275 2.32 -8.75 3.82
#